data_4ad4cc92e0e2d6cdf41695e27789a883
#
_entry.id   4ad4cc92e0e2d6cdf41695e27789a883
#
_cell.length_a   1.000
_cell.length_b   1.000
_cell.length_c   1.000
_cell.angle_alpha   90.00
_cell.angle_beta   90.00
_cell.angle_gamma   90.00
#
_symmetry.space_group_name_H-M   'P 1'
#
loop_
_entity.id
_entity.type
_entity.pdbx_description
1 polymer ?
#
loop_
_entity_poly.entity_id
_entity_poly.type
_entity_poly.pdbx_seq_one_letter_code
_entity_poly.pdbx_strand_id
1 'polypeptide(L)' 'MYTCRMSFTLFIFMCSITLNHCDGPYMINKKFNDYSSCALYGYEESGFMLRQFETEDMNKNEYYTKFYCKKNESI' A
#
# COMPACT_ATOMS: atom_id res chain seq x y z
N MET A 1 -18.70 0.43 -29.42
CA MET A 1 -18.46 1.05 -28.16
C MET A 1 -17.16 0.59 -27.53
N TYR A 2 -16.50 1.49 -26.96
CA TYR A 2 -15.31 1.09 -26.28
C TYR A 2 -15.37 1.61 -24.87
N THR A 3 -14.61 0.99 -24.01
CA THR A 3 -14.58 1.39 -22.64
C THR A 3 -13.18 1.85 -22.31
N CYS A 4 -13.09 2.90 -21.56
CA CYS A 4 -11.83 3.31 -20.98
C CYS A 4 -11.47 2.25 -19.98
N ARG A 5 -10.39 1.59 -20.23
CA ARG A 5 -9.90 0.66 -19.25
C ARG A 5 -9.14 1.44 -18.20
N MET A 6 -9.67 1.39 -17.00
CA MET A 6 -9.01 2.00 -15.89
C MET A 6 -8.49 0.92 -14.98
N SER A 7 -7.27 1.07 -14.57
CA SER A 7 -6.72 0.17 -13.58
C SER A 7 -6.07 1.00 -12.50
N PHE A 8 -5.78 0.37 -11.39
CA PHE A 8 -5.14 1.03 -10.28
C PHE A 8 -3.88 0.28 -9.90
N THR A 9 -2.86 1.01 -9.53
CA THR A 9 -1.62 0.45 -9.02
C THR A 9 -1.48 0.85 -7.57
N LEU A 10 -1.11 -0.11 -6.73
CA LEU A 10 -1.00 0.11 -5.30
C LEU A 10 0.44 0.45 -4.93
N PHE A 11 0.61 1.52 -4.19
CA PHE A 11 1.91 1.93 -3.66
C PHE A 11 1.81 2.00 -2.14
N ILE A 12 2.74 1.37 -1.45
CA ILE A 12 2.73 1.29 0.00
C ILE A 12 4.01 1.88 0.57
N PHE A 13 3.87 2.65 1.64
CA PHE A 13 5.00 3.16 2.40
C PHE A 13 5.04 2.49 3.76
N MET A 14 6.24 2.16 4.21
CA MET A 14 6.45 1.69 5.58
C MET A 14 7.09 2.83 6.37
N CYS A 15 6.43 3.23 7.44
CA CYS A 15 6.85 4.41 8.18
C CYS A 15 7.08 4.09 9.64
N SER A 16 7.84 4.94 10.31
CA SER A 16 8.08 4.86 11.76
C SER A 16 7.82 6.22 12.36
N ILE A 17 6.96 6.28 13.36
CA ILE A 17 6.69 7.53 14.06
C ILE A 17 7.92 7.95 14.85
N THR A 18 8.52 7.01 15.56
CA THR A 18 9.68 7.30 16.40
C THR A 18 10.84 7.84 15.61
N LEU A 19 11.12 7.23 14.46
CA LEU A 19 12.23 7.66 13.61
C LEU A 19 11.85 8.79 12.67
N ASN A 20 10.57 9.08 12.59
CA ASN A 20 10.04 10.11 11.70
C ASN A 20 10.52 9.91 10.28
N HIS A 21 10.37 8.68 9.80
CA HIS A 21 10.93 8.29 8.51
C HIS A 21 10.00 7.31 7.82
N CYS A 22 9.94 7.41 6.49
CA CYS A 22 9.17 6.48 5.67
C CYS A 22 10.05 5.92 4.57
N ASP A 23 9.91 4.63 4.34
CA ASP A 23 10.56 3.96 3.22
C ASP A 23 9.54 3.66 2.15
N GLY A 24 10.00 3.67 0.91
CA GLY A 24 9.15 3.38 -0.21
C GLY A 24 9.08 4.55 -1.15
N PRO A 25 8.08 4.58 -2.03
CA PRO A 25 6.96 3.64 -2.08
C PRO A 25 7.35 2.29 -2.67
N TYR A 26 6.73 1.25 -2.16
CA TYR A 26 6.87 -0.09 -2.72
C TYR A 26 5.71 -0.31 -3.66
N MET A 27 5.99 -0.56 -4.92
CA MET A 27 4.95 -0.79 -5.90
C MET A 27 4.54 -2.26 -5.86
N ILE A 28 3.25 -2.49 -5.71
CA ILE A 28 2.74 -3.84 -5.73
C ILE A 28 2.53 -4.23 -7.19
N ASN A 29 3.14 -5.33 -7.60
CA ASN A 29 3.11 -5.76 -8.99
C ASN A 29 1.79 -6.47 -9.27
N LYS A 30 0.71 -5.72 -9.21
CA LYS A 30 -0.62 -6.23 -9.46
C LYS A 30 -1.49 -5.05 -9.86
N LYS A 31 -2.35 -5.26 -10.84
CA LYS A 31 -3.26 -4.23 -11.29
C LYS A 31 -4.66 -4.56 -10.83
N PHE A 32 -5.37 -3.55 -10.41
CA PHE A 32 -6.72 -3.70 -9.88
C PHE A 32 -7.68 -3.01 -10.84
N ASN A 33 -8.84 -3.63 -11.03
CA ASN A 33 -9.82 -3.12 -11.98
C ASN A 33 -10.63 -1.98 -11.42
N ASP A 34 -10.71 -1.85 -10.10
CA ASP A 34 -11.43 -0.74 -9.49
C ASP A 34 -10.73 -0.32 -8.20
N TYR A 35 -11.16 0.83 -7.70
CA TYR A 35 -10.54 1.39 -6.51
C TYR A 35 -10.78 0.51 -5.29
N SER A 36 -11.99 -0.04 -5.20
CA SER A 36 -12.35 -0.84 -4.03
C SER A 36 -11.41 -2.03 -3.86
N SER A 37 -11.14 -2.73 -4.94
CA SER A 37 -10.24 -3.87 -4.89
C SER A 37 -8.84 -3.46 -4.47
N CYS A 38 -8.37 -2.33 -4.99
CA CYS A 38 -7.05 -1.83 -4.65
C CYS A 38 -6.98 -1.45 -3.19
N ALA A 39 -7.98 -0.74 -2.70
CA ALA A 39 -7.99 -0.27 -1.31
C ALA A 39 -8.04 -1.43 -0.33
N LEU A 40 -8.90 -2.41 -0.61
CA LEU A 40 -9.00 -3.57 0.28
C LEU A 40 -7.71 -4.35 0.32
N TYR A 41 -7.09 -4.52 -0.83
CA TYR A 41 -5.80 -5.20 -0.88
C TYR A 41 -4.74 -4.40 -0.12
N GLY A 42 -4.81 -3.08 -0.23
CA GLY A 42 -3.87 -2.22 0.47
C GLY A 42 -3.92 -2.41 1.98
N TYR A 43 -5.12 -2.49 2.54
CA TYR A 43 -5.27 -2.72 3.97
C TYR A 43 -4.80 -4.11 4.36
N GLU A 44 -5.12 -5.12 3.56
CA GLU A 44 -4.68 -6.48 3.85
C GLU A 44 -3.16 -6.59 3.78
N GLU A 45 -2.58 -6.03 2.75
CA GLU A 45 -1.14 -6.10 2.57
C GLU A 45 -0.42 -5.32 3.66
N SER A 46 -0.97 -4.17 4.05
CA SER A 46 -0.40 -3.38 5.13
C SER A 46 -0.37 -4.18 6.43
N GLY A 47 -1.47 -4.85 6.74
CA GLY A 47 -1.52 -5.69 7.93
C GLY A 47 -0.52 -6.81 7.87
N PHE A 48 -0.39 -7.43 6.70
CA PHE A 48 0.57 -8.50 6.52
C PHE A 48 2.00 -8.01 6.73
N MET A 49 2.32 -6.87 6.18
CA MET A 49 3.66 -6.31 6.32
C MET A 49 3.98 -6.01 7.78
N LEU A 50 3.02 -5.45 8.51
CA LEU A 50 3.24 -5.12 9.91
C LEU A 50 3.42 -6.36 10.78
N ARG A 51 2.78 -7.47 10.41
CA ARG A 51 2.89 -8.70 11.17
C ARG A 51 4.27 -9.34 11.05
N GLN A 52 5.07 -8.90 10.09
CA GLN A 52 6.42 -9.43 9.93
C GLN A 52 7.37 -8.93 11.01
N PHE A 53 7.01 -7.86 11.70
CA PHE A 53 7.85 -7.30 12.76
C PHE A 53 7.51 -7.95 14.08
N GLU A 54 8.53 -8.07 14.93
CA GLU A 54 8.28 -8.53 16.29
C GLU A 54 7.60 -7.44 17.09
N THR A 55 6.82 -7.87 18.08
CA THR A 55 6.04 -6.94 18.89
C THR A 55 6.92 -5.88 19.52
N GLU A 56 8.10 -6.26 20.00
CA GLU A 56 9.00 -5.30 20.63
C GLU A 56 9.45 -4.22 19.65
N ASP A 57 9.78 -4.64 18.43
CA ASP A 57 10.21 -3.68 17.41
C ASP A 57 9.06 -2.76 17.01
N MET A 58 7.86 -3.34 16.89
CA MET A 58 6.69 -2.54 16.57
C MET A 58 6.44 -1.48 17.63
N ASN A 59 6.52 -1.86 18.89
CA ASN A 59 6.26 -0.92 19.98
C ASN A 59 7.35 0.13 20.10
N LYS A 60 8.57 -0.26 19.85
CA LYS A 60 9.70 0.66 19.99
C LYS A 60 9.72 1.69 18.87
N ASN A 61 9.52 1.25 17.66
CA ASN A 61 9.64 2.11 16.48
C ASN A 61 8.32 2.66 16.00
N GLU A 62 7.23 2.12 16.51
CA GLU A 62 5.87 2.54 16.16
C GLU A 62 5.69 2.57 14.65
N TYR A 63 5.88 1.40 14.04
CA TYR A 63 5.72 1.25 12.61
C TYR A 63 4.27 1.37 12.19
N TYR A 64 4.05 1.99 11.05
CA TYR A 64 2.73 2.04 10.44
C TYR A 64 2.92 2.08 8.93
N THR A 65 1.86 1.83 8.22
CA THR A 65 1.88 1.88 6.77
C THR A 65 0.91 2.92 6.28
N LYS A 66 1.21 3.48 5.13
CA LYS A 66 0.24 4.26 4.40
C LYS A 66 0.36 3.85 2.94
N PHE A 67 -0.73 3.97 2.23
CA PHE A 67 -0.74 3.55 0.84
C PHE A 67 -1.67 4.43 0.04
N TYR A 68 -1.51 4.35 -1.26
CA TYR A 68 -2.45 5.01 -2.15
C TYR A 68 -2.61 4.16 -3.40
N CYS A 69 -3.75 4.35 -4.04
CA CYS A 69 -4.07 3.65 -5.27
C CYS A 69 -4.02 4.66 -6.40
N LYS A 70 -3.05 4.49 -7.28
CA LYS A 70 -2.87 5.41 -8.39
C LYS A 70 -3.67 4.93 -9.58
N LYS A 71 -4.50 5.82 -10.11
CA LYS A 71 -5.29 5.50 -11.28
C LYS A 71 -4.41 5.53 -12.52
N ASN A 72 -4.47 4.47 -13.29
CA ASN A 72 -3.77 4.38 -14.56
C ASN A 72 -4.81 4.48 -15.66
N GLU A 73 -4.57 5.36 -16.60
CA GLU A 73 -5.44 5.48 -17.74
C GLU A 73 -4.80 4.81 -18.93
N SER A 74 -5.60 4.00 -19.59
CA SER A 74 -5.15 3.26 -20.74
C SER A 74 -5.96 3.76 -21.93
N ILE A 75 -5.29 4.08 -22.98
CA ILE A 75 -5.95 4.62 -24.17
C ILE A 75 -6.05 3.53 -25.23
#